data_c1bc485271f71a0925837631f9800ee5
#
_entry.id   c1bc485271f71a0925837631f9800ee5
#
_cell.length_a   1.000
_cell.length_b   1.000
_cell.length_c   1.000
_cell.angle_alpha   90.00
_cell.angle_beta   90.00
_cell.angle_gamma   90.00
#
_symmetry.space_group_name_H-M   'P 1'
#
loop_
_entity.id
_entity.type
_entity.pdbx_description
1 polymer ?
#
loop_
_entity_poly.entity_id
_entity_poly.type
_entity_poly.pdbx_seq_one_letter_code
_entity_poly.pdbx_strand_id
1 'polypeptide(L)'
;MDGTDFRVTHKKPNLKGDHYSHKFNGPALRYELASCIQTGSIVWFNGPFNPGKYNDLQIFRCGLKQRLQESGEKAEADAGYKGEPLVIRHPDVFVSKTDIKAKKLSRLRHETINRRIKQFECMSNVYRHDREKHHLLFKAVIVIIQVTFENGELPFKVNY
;
A
#
# COMPACT_ATOMS: atom_id res chain seq x y z
N MET A 1 6.53 2.08 1.09
CA MET A 1 5.29 1.33 1.38
C MET A 1 4.17 2.26 1.80
N ASP A 2 2.92 1.84 1.64
CA ASP A 2 1.72 2.64 1.94
C ASP A 2 0.48 1.74 2.06
N GLY A 3 -0.55 2.21 2.80
CA GLY A 3 -1.86 1.60 2.89
C GLY A 3 -2.82 2.13 1.82
N THR A 4 -3.50 1.25 1.11
CA THR A 4 -4.50 1.63 0.10
C THR A 4 -5.86 1.02 0.42
N ASP A 5 -6.91 1.85 0.35
CA ASP A 5 -8.28 1.46 0.66
C ASP A 5 -9.08 1.28 -0.64
N PHE A 6 -9.98 0.28 -0.66
CA PHE A 6 -10.90 -0.01 -1.75
C PHE A 6 -12.33 -0.06 -1.22
N ARG A 7 -13.22 0.67 -1.87
CA ARG A 7 -14.64 0.76 -1.47
C ARG A 7 -15.37 -0.56 -1.70
N VAL A 8 -16.14 -0.98 -0.71
CA VAL A 8 -16.97 -2.18 -0.80
C VAL A 8 -18.40 -1.88 -0.34
N THR A 9 -19.37 -2.68 -0.78
CA THR A 9 -20.71 -2.62 -0.20
C THR A 9 -20.74 -3.25 1.18
N HIS A 10 -21.60 -2.72 2.06
CA HIS A 10 -21.87 -3.28 3.37
C HIS A 10 -23.38 -3.45 3.56
N LYS A 11 -23.79 -4.59 4.14
CA LYS A 11 -25.21 -4.91 4.36
C LYS A 11 -25.90 -3.94 5.34
N LYS A 12 -25.13 -3.21 6.15
CA LYS A 12 -25.65 -2.20 7.11
C LYS A 12 -24.96 -0.86 6.84
N PRO A 13 -25.63 0.12 6.19
CA PRO A 13 -25.00 1.35 5.73
C PRO A 13 -24.54 2.32 6.84
N ASN A 14 -25.02 2.17 8.08
CA ASN A 14 -24.84 3.15 9.15
C ASN A 14 -23.78 2.77 10.20
N LEU A 15 -22.87 1.85 9.91
CA LEU A 15 -21.88 1.43 10.91
C LEU A 15 -20.57 2.20 10.75
N LYS A 16 -20.35 3.18 11.62
CA LYS A 16 -19.01 3.54 12.11
C LYS A 16 -18.47 2.28 12.83
N GLY A 17 -17.89 1.36 12.08
CA GLY A 17 -17.45 0.07 12.60
C GLY A 17 -16.13 -0.32 11.96
N ASP A 18 -15.71 -1.53 12.17
CA ASP A 18 -14.41 -2.08 11.75
C ASP A 18 -14.07 -1.84 10.28
N HIS A 19 -15.07 -1.82 9.40
CA HIS A 19 -14.87 -1.61 7.94
C HIS A 19 -14.85 -0.13 7.52
N TYR A 20 -15.02 0.82 8.44
CA TYR A 20 -15.12 2.22 8.09
C TYR A 20 -13.75 2.81 7.70
N SER A 21 -13.68 3.35 6.49
CA SER A 21 -12.53 4.13 6.03
C SER A 21 -12.84 5.63 6.11
N HIS A 22 -12.06 6.37 6.88
CA HIS A 22 -12.13 7.84 6.92
C HIS A 22 -11.81 8.47 5.56
N LYS A 23 -11.01 7.82 4.72
CA LYS A 23 -10.66 8.29 3.38
C LYS A 23 -11.85 8.35 2.43
N PHE A 24 -12.81 7.45 2.60
CA PHE A 24 -14.00 7.36 1.75
C PHE A 24 -15.30 7.73 2.46
N ASN A 25 -15.26 8.00 3.74
CA ASN A 25 -16.44 8.16 4.60
C ASN A 25 -17.44 6.99 4.43
N GLY A 26 -16.92 5.76 4.38
CA GLY A 26 -17.75 4.58 4.15
C GLY A 26 -16.97 3.26 4.24
N PRO A 27 -17.66 2.14 3.97
CA PRO A 27 -17.06 0.82 4.07
C PRO A 27 -15.97 0.59 3.02
N ALA A 28 -14.83 0.06 3.47
CA ALA A 28 -13.71 -0.28 2.61
C ALA A 28 -12.95 -1.50 3.13
N LEU A 29 -12.08 -2.03 2.27
CA LEU A 29 -11.02 -2.98 2.61
C LEU A 29 -9.68 -2.31 2.39
N ARG A 30 -8.75 -2.50 3.33
CA ARG A 30 -7.40 -1.94 3.28
C ARG A 30 -6.40 -3.01 2.91
N TYR A 31 -5.46 -2.63 2.05
CA TYR A 31 -4.29 -3.44 1.72
C TYR A 31 -3.02 -2.63 1.96
N GLU A 32 -2.00 -3.29 2.47
CA GLU A 32 -0.64 -2.76 2.51
C GLU A 32 0.09 -3.16 1.24
N LEU A 33 0.84 -2.23 0.67
CA LEU A 33 1.64 -2.44 -0.54
C LEU A 33 3.05 -1.91 -0.34
N ALA A 34 4.06 -2.65 -0.78
CA ALA A 34 5.43 -2.16 -0.85
C ALA A 34 6.03 -2.42 -2.24
N SER A 35 6.80 -1.44 -2.72
CA SER A 35 7.58 -1.55 -3.96
C SER A 35 9.06 -1.34 -3.68
N CYS A 36 9.90 -2.05 -4.43
CA CYS A 36 11.33 -1.85 -4.40
C CYS A 36 11.67 -0.45 -4.94
N ILE A 37 12.47 0.32 -4.20
CA ILE A 37 12.87 1.69 -4.59
C ILE A 37 13.76 1.67 -5.83
N GLN A 38 14.62 0.67 -5.98
CA GLN A 38 15.54 0.57 -7.10
C GLN A 38 14.84 0.14 -8.39
N THR A 39 14.10 -0.96 -8.35
CA THR A 39 13.49 -1.57 -9.54
C THR A 39 12.09 -1.05 -9.84
N GLY A 40 11.35 -0.58 -8.83
CA GLY A 40 9.93 -0.23 -8.95
C GLY A 40 8.98 -1.42 -8.87
N SER A 41 9.51 -2.64 -8.83
CA SER A 41 8.72 -3.87 -8.72
C SER A 41 7.91 -3.91 -7.43
N ILE A 42 6.72 -4.49 -7.51
CA ILE A 42 5.90 -4.75 -6.32
C ILE A 42 6.51 -5.96 -5.60
N VAL A 43 7.00 -5.75 -4.38
CA VAL A 43 7.71 -6.79 -3.61
C VAL A 43 6.89 -7.32 -2.43
N TRP A 44 5.83 -6.62 -2.07
CA TRP A 44 4.97 -7.03 -0.97
C TRP A 44 3.55 -6.50 -1.16
N PHE A 45 2.58 -7.31 -0.80
CA PHE A 45 1.21 -6.88 -0.52
C PHE A 45 0.61 -7.76 0.58
N ASN A 46 -0.26 -7.18 1.39
CA ASN A 46 -0.94 -7.87 2.48
C ASN A 46 -2.34 -7.30 2.67
N GLY A 47 -3.28 -8.14 3.03
CA GLY A 47 -4.69 -7.79 3.22
C GLY A 47 -5.64 -8.86 2.67
N PRO A 48 -6.95 -8.62 2.79
CA PRO A 48 -7.61 -7.37 3.22
C PRO A 48 -7.65 -7.20 4.74
N PHE A 49 -7.58 -5.96 5.17
CA PHE A 49 -7.80 -5.54 6.55
C PHE A 49 -9.01 -4.61 6.66
N ASN A 50 -9.58 -4.53 7.85
CA ASN A 50 -10.67 -3.61 8.16
C ASN A 50 -10.09 -2.24 8.56
N PRO A 51 -10.29 -1.15 7.77
CA PRO A 51 -9.62 0.13 8.02
C PRO A 51 -9.96 0.79 9.36
N GLY A 52 -11.15 0.53 9.90
CA GLY A 52 -11.56 1.06 11.21
C GLY A 52 -10.97 0.30 12.39
N LYS A 53 -10.46 -0.92 12.16
CA LYS A 53 -9.88 -1.77 13.21
C LYS A 53 -8.36 -1.74 13.20
N TYR A 54 -7.73 -1.66 12.02
CA TYR A 54 -6.29 -1.74 11.84
C TYR A 54 -5.75 -0.45 11.23
N ASN A 55 -4.87 0.24 11.96
CA ASN A 55 -4.07 1.32 11.39
C ASN A 55 -2.86 0.76 10.62
N ASP A 56 -2.18 1.63 9.86
CA ASP A 56 -1.09 1.21 8.97
C ASP A 56 0.06 0.55 9.73
N LEU A 57 0.41 1.06 10.92
CA LEU A 57 1.45 0.46 11.77
C LEU A 57 1.08 -0.94 12.28
N GLN A 58 -0.19 -1.18 12.61
CA GLN A 58 -0.66 -2.49 13.03
C GLN A 58 -0.60 -3.50 11.87
N ILE A 59 -0.99 -3.07 10.66
CA ILE A 59 -0.90 -3.91 9.46
C ILE A 59 0.56 -4.28 9.17
N PHE A 60 1.45 -3.31 9.23
CA PHE A 60 2.89 -3.51 9.06
C PHE A 60 3.45 -4.57 10.03
N ARG A 61 3.05 -4.52 11.29
CA ARG A 61 3.44 -5.50 12.31
C ARG A 61 2.90 -6.90 12.04
N CYS A 62 1.82 -7.03 11.27
CA CYS A 62 1.22 -8.32 10.93
C CYS A 62 1.98 -9.10 9.84
N GLY A 63 3.02 -8.53 9.23
CA GLY A 63 3.73 -9.27 8.17
C GLY A 63 5.03 -8.62 7.71
N LEU A 64 4.99 -7.46 7.09
CA LEU A 64 6.16 -6.85 6.45
C LEU A 64 7.30 -6.57 7.44
N LYS A 65 7.00 -6.24 8.70
CA LYS A 65 8.02 -6.03 9.73
C LYS A 65 8.95 -7.23 9.86
N GLN A 66 8.40 -8.42 9.98
CA GLN A 66 9.18 -9.64 10.13
C GLN A 66 10.08 -9.87 8.90
N ARG A 67 9.55 -9.69 7.70
CA ARG A 67 10.32 -9.83 6.44
C ARG A 67 11.50 -8.88 6.36
N LEU A 68 11.31 -7.62 6.75
CA LEU A 68 12.39 -6.64 6.76
C LEU A 68 13.44 -6.94 7.83
N GLN A 69 13.03 -7.48 8.99
CA GLN A 69 13.97 -7.91 10.01
C GLN A 69 14.81 -9.10 9.55
N GLU A 70 14.21 -10.08 8.88
CA GLU A 70 14.89 -11.25 8.34
C GLU A 70 15.85 -10.89 7.20
N SER A 71 15.49 -9.94 6.33
CA SER A 71 16.33 -9.51 5.20
C SER A 71 17.39 -8.46 5.57
N GLY A 72 17.27 -7.82 6.74
CA GLY A 72 18.10 -6.67 7.12
C GLY A 72 17.80 -5.39 6.35
N GLU A 73 16.73 -5.36 5.56
CA GLU A 73 16.30 -4.22 4.77
C GLU A 73 15.51 -3.21 5.60
N LYS A 74 15.38 -1.98 5.09
CA LYS A 74 14.53 -0.94 5.68
C LYS A 74 13.52 -0.44 4.66
N ALA A 75 12.30 -0.24 5.14
CA ALA A 75 11.25 0.38 4.33
C ALA A 75 11.21 1.90 4.55
N GLU A 76 10.86 2.62 3.51
CA GLU A 76 10.41 4.00 3.62
C GLU A 76 8.89 4.06 3.70
N ALA A 77 8.40 4.84 4.65
CA ALA A 77 6.97 5.01 4.88
C ALA A 77 6.66 6.44 5.35
N ASP A 78 5.37 6.76 5.35
CA ASP A 78 4.87 8.03 5.85
C ASP A 78 4.73 8.07 7.40
N ALA A 79 4.12 9.15 7.90
CA ALA A 79 3.92 9.37 9.33
C ALA A 79 3.02 8.34 10.01
N GLY A 80 2.16 7.65 9.27
CA GLY A 80 1.27 6.61 9.79
C GLY A 80 1.99 5.39 10.34
N TYR A 81 3.26 5.22 9.95
CA TYR A 81 4.11 4.08 10.35
C TYR A 81 5.12 4.43 11.46
N LYS A 82 4.94 5.53 12.17
CA LYS A 82 5.81 5.90 13.32
C LYS A 82 5.77 4.82 14.40
N GLY A 83 6.97 4.42 14.89
CA GLY A 83 7.10 3.48 16.02
C GLY A 83 8.00 2.27 15.77
N GLU A 84 8.62 2.17 14.57
CA GLU A 84 9.51 1.05 14.23
C GLU A 84 10.83 1.53 13.59
N PRO A 85 11.67 2.31 14.32
CA PRO A 85 12.84 2.99 13.73
C PRO A 85 13.94 2.04 13.24
N LEU A 86 13.94 0.79 13.70
CA LEU A 86 14.93 -0.21 13.27
C LEU A 86 14.70 -0.67 11.82
N VAL A 87 13.44 -0.72 11.38
CA VAL A 87 13.05 -1.24 10.06
C VAL A 87 12.35 -0.22 9.18
N ILE A 88 11.96 0.94 9.73
CA ILE A 88 11.31 2.04 8.98
C ILE A 88 12.17 3.28 9.02
N ARG A 89 12.45 3.86 7.86
CA ARG A 89 13.01 5.21 7.72
C ARG A 89 11.89 6.23 7.64
N HIS A 90 11.91 7.17 8.58
CA HIS A 90 10.92 8.24 8.70
C HIS A 90 11.39 9.51 7.98
N PRO A 91 10.48 10.38 7.44
CA PRO A 91 10.86 11.65 6.85
C PRO A 91 11.68 12.58 7.75
N ASP A 92 11.44 12.51 9.06
CA ASP A 92 12.07 13.41 10.04
C ASP A 92 13.56 13.12 10.31
N VAL A 93 14.13 12.04 9.75
CA VAL A 93 15.52 11.59 10.00
C VAL A 93 16.50 12.09 8.94
N PHE A 94 16.08 12.94 7.97
CA PHE A 94 16.87 13.28 6.80
C PHE A 94 17.53 14.66 6.89
N VAL A 95 18.81 14.64 6.57
CA VAL A 95 19.72 15.79 6.72
C VAL A 95 20.15 16.37 5.37
N SER A 96 19.97 15.65 4.26
CA SER A 96 20.48 16.07 2.93
C SER A 96 19.32 16.45 1.98
N LYS A 97 19.53 17.51 1.17
CA LYS A 97 18.58 17.91 0.10
C LYS A 97 18.40 16.81 -0.96
N THR A 98 19.43 16.00 -1.21
CA THR A 98 19.37 14.86 -2.13
C THR A 98 18.47 13.77 -1.61
N ASP A 99 18.54 13.45 -0.31
CA ASP A 99 17.67 12.44 0.33
C ASP A 99 16.20 12.84 0.29
N ILE A 100 15.91 14.12 0.53
CA ILE A 100 14.55 14.67 0.44
C ILE A 100 13.97 14.50 -0.97
N LYS A 101 14.80 14.77 -2.01
CA LYS A 101 14.38 14.62 -3.41
C LYS A 101 14.12 13.15 -3.76
N ALA A 102 15.02 12.25 -3.36
CA ALA A 102 14.88 10.81 -3.60
C ALA A 102 13.62 10.23 -2.93
N LYS A 103 13.34 10.63 -1.68
CA LYS A 103 12.12 10.25 -0.98
C LYS A 103 10.85 10.73 -1.67
N LYS A 104 10.83 11.99 -2.09
CA LYS A 104 9.68 12.53 -2.85
C LYS A 104 9.43 11.69 -4.10
N LEU A 105 10.48 11.32 -4.83
CA LEU A 105 10.36 10.48 -6.02
C LEU A 105 9.88 9.06 -5.69
N SER A 106 10.40 8.44 -4.62
CA SER A 106 9.94 7.12 -4.15
C SER A 106 8.46 7.12 -3.80
N ARG A 107 8.00 8.17 -3.11
CA ARG A 107 6.59 8.35 -2.79
C ARG A 107 5.73 8.52 -4.04
N LEU A 108 6.14 9.37 -4.98
CA LEU A 108 5.44 9.56 -6.26
C LEU A 108 5.36 8.27 -7.07
N ARG A 109 6.42 7.44 -7.05
CA ARG A 109 6.41 6.12 -7.68
C ARG A 109 5.35 5.22 -7.05
N HIS A 110 5.28 5.18 -5.74
CA HIS A 110 4.28 4.38 -5.02
C HIS A 110 2.85 4.86 -5.33
N GLU A 111 2.64 6.17 -5.37
CA GLU A 111 1.37 6.77 -5.80
C GLU A 111 1.02 6.39 -7.25
N THR A 112 2.01 6.28 -8.14
CA THR A 112 1.82 5.82 -9.53
C THR A 112 1.36 4.36 -9.57
N ILE A 113 1.94 3.49 -8.75
CA ILE A 113 1.50 2.08 -8.63
C ILE A 113 0.06 2.03 -8.14
N ASN A 114 -0.26 2.76 -7.07
CA ASN A 114 -1.63 2.85 -6.56
C ASN A 114 -2.62 3.36 -7.62
N ARG A 115 -2.20 4.31 -8.47
CA ARG A 115 -3.01 4.80 -9.60
C ARG A 115 -3.23 3.71 -10.65
N ARG A 116 -2.20 2.92 -11.00
CA ARG A 116 -2.34 1.80 -11.94
C ARG A 116 -3.31 0.74 -11.43
N ILE A 117 -3.26 0.40 -10.15
CA ILE A 117 -4.25 -0.51 -9.54
C ILE A 117 -5.67 0.04 -9.73
N LYS A 118 -5.87 1.34 -9.54
CA LYS A 118 -7.18 1.99 -9.66
C LYS A 118 -7.63 2.29 -11.10
N GLN A 119 -6.81 2.02 -12.11
CA GLN A 119 -7.24 2.00 -13.52
C GLN A 119 -8.17 0.82 -13.82
N PHE A 120 -8.07 -0.25 -13.05
CA PHE A 120 -9.03 -1.34 -13.14
C PHE A 120 -10.35 -0.91 -12.48
N GLU A 121 -11.44 -0.89 -13.23
CA GLU A 121 -12.74 -0.46 -12.71
C GLU A 121 -13.19 -1.26 -11.49
N CYS A 122 -12.87 -2.54 -11.44
CA CYS A 122 -13.15 -3.40 -10.30
C CYS A 122 -12.41 -2.97 -9.01
N MET A 123 -11.34 -2.16 -9.14
CA MET A 123 -10.59 -1.60 -8.00
C MET A 123 -10.97 -0.12 -7.73
N SER A 124 -11.42 0.63 -8.73
CA SER A 124 -11.80 2.04 -8.56
C SER A 124 -13.25 2.22 -8.13
N ASN A 125 -14.15 1.36 -8.59
CA ASN A 125 -15.55 1.39 -8.26
C ASN A 125 -15.86 0.72 -6.91
N VAL A 126 -17.09 0.89 -6.43
CA VAL A 126 -17.55 0.17 -5.23
C VAL A 126 -17.72 -1.30 -5.57
N TYR A 127 -16.92 -2.14 -4.91
CA TYR A 127 -17.02 -3.59 -5.09
C TYR A 127 -18.31 -4.13 -4.46
N ARG A 128 -19.15 -4.74 -5.28
CA ARG A 128 -20.52 -5.17 -4.92
C ARG A 128 -20.68 -6.67 -4.76
N HIS A 129 -19.61 -7.43 -4.99
CA HIS A 129 -19.62 -8.89 -4.88
C HIS A 129 -19.20 -9.34 -3.48
N ASP A 130 -18.99 -10.65 -3.32
CA ASP A 130 -18.54 -11.25 -2.08
C ASP A 130 -17.19 -10.67 -1.64
N ARG A 131 -17.18 -10.00 -0.49
CA ARG A 131 -15.98 -9.33 0.06
C ARG A 131 -14.85 -10.29 0.36
N GLU A 132 -15.16 -11.54 0.68
CA GLU A 132 -14.13 -12.55 0.94
C GLU A 132 -13.33 -12.89 -0.32
N LYS A 133 -13.91 -12.67 -1.50
CA LYS A 133 -13.23 -12.85 -2.80
C LYS A 133 -12.47 -11.63 -3.27
N HIS A 134 -12.59 -10.48 -2.61
CA HIS A 134 -11.90 -9.27 -3.02
C HIS A 134 -10.37 -9.43 -3.03
N HIS A 135 -9.81 -10.22 -2.11
CA HIS A 135 -8.38 -10.49 -2.07
C HIS A 135 -7.86 -11.23 -3.32
N LEU A 136 -8.67 -12.14 -3.90
CA LEU A 136 -8.32 -12.84 -5.14
C LEU A 136 -8.26 -11.86 -6.31
N LEU A 137 -9.23 -10.96 -6.40
CA LEU A 137 -9.26 -9.92 -7.41
C LEU A 137 -8.08 -8.95 -7.27
N PHE A 138 -7.80 -8.50 -6.05
CA PHE A 138 -6.65 -7.64 -5.76
C PHE A 138 -5.34 -8.33 -6.18
N LYS A 139 -5.15 -9.58 -5.79
CA LYS A 139 -3.98 -10.39 -6.17
C LYS A 139 -3.83 -10.51 -7.69
N ALA A 140 -4.91 -10.77 -8.41
CA ALA A 140 -4.88 -10.86 -9.87
C ALA A 140 -4.44 -9.53 -10.50
N VAL A 141 -4.97 -8.40 -10.05
CA VAL A 141 -4.57 -7.06 -10.52
C VAL A 141 -3.10 -6.77 -10.21
N ILE A 142 -2.61 -7.11 -9.02
CA ILE A 142 -1.19 -6.94 -8.67
C ILE A 142 -0.28 -7.76 -9.60
N VAL A 143 -0.65 -9.01 -9.89
CA VAL A 143 0.12 -9.86 -10.80
C VAL A 143 0.13 -9.27 -12.22
N ILE A 144 -1.00 -8.81 -12.75
CA ILE A 144 -1.06 -8.17 -14.07
C ILE A 144 -0.14 -6.95 -14.11
N ILE A 145 -0.19 -6.08 -13.11
CA ILE A 145 0.67 -4.90 -13.04
C ILE A 145 2.15 -5.29 -12.96
N GLN A 146 2.49 -6.31 -12.17
CA GLN A 146 3.86 -6.80 -12.06
C GLN A 146 4.37 -7.33 -13.41
N VAL A 147 3.55 -8.08 -14.14
CA VAL A 147 3.88 -8.56 -15.49
C VAL A 147 4.09 -7.39 -16.46
N THR A 148 3.29 -6.31 -16.38
CA THR A 148 3.54 -5.13 -17.22
C THR A 148 4.87 -4.46 -16.88
N PHE A 149 5.27 -4.44 -15.62
CA PHE A 149 6.58 -3.93 -15.20
C PHE A 149 7.74 -4.78 -15.76
N GLU A 150 7.61 -6.10 -15.71
CA GLU A 150 8.59 -7.04 -16.24
C GLU A 150 8.73 -6.94 -17.78
N ASN A 151 7.68 -6.51 -18.46
CA ASN A 151 7.67 -6.26 -19.91
C ASN A 151 8.03 -4.81 -20.29
N GLY A 152 8.68 -4.06 -19.39
CA GLY A 152 9.28 -2.77 -19.69
C GLY A 152 8.42 -1.54 -19.38
N GLU A 153 7.19 -1.71 -18.90
CA GLU A 153 6.32 -0.60 -18.50
C GLU A 153 6.55 -0.13 -17.05
N LEU A 154 7.79 -0.12 -16.62
CA LEU A 154 8.16 0.29 -15.26
C LEU A 154 7.68 1.72 -14.93
N PRO A 155 7.33 2.00 -13.67
CA PRO A 155 7.25 3.37 -13.19
C PRO A 155 8.60 4.08 -13.42
N PHE A 156 8.57 5.43 -13.48
CA PHE A 156 9.78 6.22 -13.69
C PHE A 156 10.90 5.84 -12.70
N LYS A 157 12.17 5.96 -13.14
CA LYS A 157 13.35 5.65 -12.32
C LYS A 157 13.50 6.61 -11.13
N VAL A 158 13.90 6.07 -10.00
CA VAL A 158 14.32 6.83 -8.82
C VAL A 158 15.79 6.53 -8.57
N ASN A 159 16.62 7.54 -8.65
CA ASN A 159 18.02 7.44 -8.23
C ASN A 159 18.07 7.75 -6.73
N TYR A 160 18.50 6.77 -5.95
CA TYR A 160 18.53 6.80 -4.49
C TYR A 160 19.95 6.83 -3.97
#